data_7094f1b2d98b1d552f2d246156852826
#
_entry.id   7094f1b2d98b1d552f2d246156852826
#
_cell.length_a   1.000
_cell.length_b   1.000
_cell.length_c   1.000
_cell.angle_alpha   90.00
_cell.angle_beta   90.00
_cell.angle_gamma   90.00
#
_symmetry.space_group_name_H-M   'P 1'
#
loop_
_entity.id
_entity.type
_entity.pdbx_description
1 polymer ?
#
loop_
_entity_poly.entity_id
_entity_poly.type
_entity_poly.pdbx_seq_one_letter_code
_entity_poly.pdbx_strand_id
1 'polypeptide(L)'
;MLNKIDPDQLDEIIGLIQKYYLYAVLALAVIIAVVAVLMYFFARDAFKKFTTFAYGIVLGAALCIIFTLMSLTLARYVIKGRITYTFWLTIGLMEYAFVFAIVAYVLSACKVKAFKPFAIAAVAFLIGYSIILIVFVPAKEEYYKPSSSTLYYGLSAALIAVMAVLALTSKSKFVHTTKSITYAAACLATSFALSYVKFFELPQGGSVTLASVLPIMLYSYIFGAKNGLICGLLYGMLQFMQSPVLYQPMQFFLDYPLAFGCIGLCGFLRGRIKNIAPLEFAIGAVVSGILRFASHVISGVFVFYTYAGDTNPWIYSLTYNSFVFVDIAIVIAVGIALLLSKSFRKVIENAASENENTAEENSAN
;
A
#
# COMPACT_ATOMS: atom_id res chain seq x y z
N MET A 1 -16.76 29.99 7.20
CA MET A 1 -17.68 29.47 6.17
C MET A 1 -17.98 27.98 6.32
N LEU A 2 -17.03 27.15 6.75
CA LEU A 2 -17.19 25.68 6.91
C LEU A 2 -18.16 25.27 8.05
N ASN A 3 -18.42 26.12 9.05
CA ASN A 3 -19.34 25.83 10.15
C ASN A 3 -20.85 25.89 9.81
N LYS A 4 -21.21 26.07 8.54
CA LYS A 4 -22.62 26.16 8.11
C LYS A 4 -23.09 24.96 7.26
N ILE A 5 -22.22 23.99 7.00
CA ILE A 5 -22.59 22.81 6.21
C ILE A 5 -23.05 21.72 7.19
N ASP A 6 -24.28 21.25 6.98
CA ASP A 6 -24.84 20.13 7.73
C ASP A 6 -24.00 18.86 7.43
N PRO A 7 -23.48 18.17 8.47
CA PRO A 7 -22.69 16.95 8.30
C PRO A 7 -23.41 15.84 7.50
N ASP A 8 -24.73 15.75 7.62
CA ASP A 8 -25.54 14.74 6.93
C ASP A 8 -25.68 15.06 5.45
N GLN A 9 -25.87 16.34 5.09
CA GLN A 9 -25.85 16.79 3.69
C GLN A 9 -24.48 16.56 3.03
N LEU A 10 -23.39 16.73 3.78
CA LEU A 10 -22.06 16.46 3.26
C LEU A 10 -21.84 14.97 2.99
N ASP A 11 -22.33 14.09 3.86
CA ASP A 11 -22.24 12.64 3.65
C ASP A 11 -23.01 12.20 2.41
N GLU A 12 -24.18 12.81 2.15
CA GLU A 12 -24.96 12.57 0.93
C GLU A 12 -24.21 13.05 -0.32
N ILE A 13 -23.65 14.27 -0.29
CA ILE A 13 -22.86 14.82 -1.41
C ILE A 13 -21.62 13.95 -1.68
N ILE A 14 -20.90 13.52 -0.64
CA ILE A 14 -19.73 12.64 -0.79
C ILE A 14 -20.14 11.30 -1.41
N GLY A 15 -21.25 10.72 -0.95
CA GLY A 15 -21.80 9.48 -1.51
C GLY A 15 -22.17 9.61 -2.98
N LEU A 16 -22.81 10.73 -3.37
CA LEU A 16 -23.12 11.04 -4.75
C LEU A 16 -21.84 11.20 -5.60
N ILE A 17 -20.87 11.96 -5.13
CA ILE A 17 -19.59 12.16 -5.82
C ILE A 17 -18.87 10.83 -6.01
N GLN A 18 -18.76 10.00 -4.96
CA GLN A 18 -18.14 8.68 -5.06
C GLN A 18 -18.83 7.78 -6.10
N LYS A 19 -20.16 7.77 -6.13
CA LYS A 19 -20.96 6.98 -7.07
C LYS A 19 -20.77 7.45 -8.51
N TYR A 20 -20.96 8.74 -8.77
CA TYR A 20 -20.85 9.27 -10.13
C TYR A 20 -19.41 9.28 -10.65
N TYR A 21 -18.47 9.48 -9.76
CA TYR A 21 -17.05 9.42 -10.09
C TYR A 21 -16.61 8.01 -10.53
N LEU A 22 -17.08 6.98 -9.82
CA LEU A 22 -16.84 5.58 -10.23
C LEU A 22 -17.40 5.31 -11.64
N TYR A 23 -18.62 5.77 -11.94
CA TYR A 23 -19.20 5.62 -13.25
C TYR A 23 -18.43 6.40 -14.32
N ALA A 24 -17.98 7.62 -14.04
CA ALA A 24 -17.18 8.41 -14.97
C ALA A 24 -15.84 7.73 -15.28
N VAL A 25 -15.19 7.13 -14.30
CA VAL A 25 -13.94 6.39 -14.49
C VAL A 25 -14.16 5.13 -15.31
N LEU A 26 -15.21 4.36 -15.02
CA LEU A 26 -15.56 3.18 -15.79
C LEU A 26 -15.87 3.55 -17.26
N ALA A 27 -16.64 4.62 -17.48
CA ALA A 27 -16.94 5.12 -18.82
C ALA A 27 -15.66 5.55 -19.55
N LEU A 28 -14.76 6.27 -18.89
CA LEU A 28 -13.48 6.68 -19.47
C LEU A 28 -12.60 5.47 -19.81
N ALA A 29 -12.53 4.47 -18.93
CA ALA A 29 -11.79 3.24 -19.19
C ALA A 29 -12.34 2.46 -20.38
N VAL A 30 -13.68 2.38 -20.52
CA VAL A 30 -14.35 1.76 -21.68
C VAL A 30 -14.03 2.54 -22.96
N ILE A 31 -14.13 3.87 -22.94
CA ILE A 31 -13.80 4.71 -24.10
C ILE A 31 -12.34 4.49 -24.53
N ILE A 32 -11.40 4.51 -23.59
CA ILE A 32 -9.98 4.27 -23.88
C ILE A 32 -9.76 2.88 -24.45
N ALA A 33 -10.43 1.85 -23.90
CA ALA A 33 -10.35 0.48 -24.41
C ALA A 33 -10.88 0.36 -25.84
N VAL A 34 -12.04 0.97 -26.14
CA VAL A 34 -12.63 0.99 -27.48
C VAL A 34 -11.70 1.71 -28.48
N VAL A 35 -11.18 2.88 -28.12
CA VAL A 35 -10.24 3.63 -28.97
C VAL A 35 -8.96 2.83 -29.19
N ALA A 36 -8.43 2.16 -28.15
CA ALA A 36 -7.25 1.30 -28.27
C ALA A 36 -7.48 0.15 -29.26
N VAL A 37 -8.64 -0.52 -29.18
CA VAL A 37 -9.02 -1.60 -30.11
C VAL A 37 -9.13 -1.08 -31.53
N LEU A 38 -9.81 0.05 -31.77
CA LEU A 38 -9.93 0.66 -33.08
C LEU A 38 -8.55 1.03 -33.65
N MET A 39 -7.68 1.65 -32.86
CA MET A 39 -6.32 2.01 -33.28
C MET A 39 -5.45 0.77 -33.54
N TYR A 40 -5.62 -0.32 -32.79
CA TYR A 40 -4.92 -1.56 -33.07
C TYR A 40 -5.23 -2.12 -34.47
N PHE A 41 -6.49 -2.04 -34.91
CA PHE A 41 -6.90 -2.55 -36.20
C PHE A 41 -6.65 -1.56 -37.37
N PHE A 42 -6.82 -0.27 -37.14
CA PHE A 42 -6.84 0.74 -38.23
C PHE A 42 -5.61 1.65 -38.27
N ALA A 43 -4.82 1.74 -37.18
CA ALA A 43 -3.71 2.69 -37.05
C ALA A 43 -2.56 2.13 -36.20
N ARG A 44 -1.98 1.03 -36.60
CA ARG A 44 -1.01 0.22 -35.86
C ARG A 44 0.23 1.01 -35.39
N ASP A 45 0.72 1.94 -36.22
CA ASP A 45 1.89 2.76 -35.85
C ASP A 45 1.57 3.84 -34.81
N ALA A 46 0.35 4.35 -34.81
CA ALA A 46 -0.13 5.30 -33.82
C ALA A 46 -0.53 4.61 -32.50
N PHE A 47 -0.84 3.30 -32.53
CA PHE A 47 -1.25 2.53 -31.36
C PHE A 47 -0.22 2.54 -30.22
N LYS A 48 1.08 2.39 -30.52
CA LYS A 48 2.14 2.45 -29.51
C LYS A 48 2.21 3.82 -28.81
N LYS A 49 2.08 4.93 -29.58
CA LYS A 49 2.07 6.27 -29.00
C LYS A 49 0.79 6.51 -28.19
N PHE A 50 -0.34 6.03 -28.69
CA PHE A 50 -1.62 6.12 -28.00
C PHE A 50 -1.63 5.35 -26.69
N THR A 51 -1.13 4.10 -26.65
CA THR A 51 -1.06 3.32 -25.41
C THR A 51 -0.22 4.00 -24.35
N THR A 52 0.94 4.58 -24.70
CA THR A 52 1.76 5.35 -23.77
C THR A 52 1.02 6.58 -23.23
N PHE A 53 0.32 7.29 -24.09
CA PHE A 53 -0.50 8.46 -23.72
C PHE A 53 -1.72 8.05 -22.86
N ALA A 54 -2.41 6.96 -23.24
CA ALA A 54 -3.54 6.42 -22.50
C ALA A 54 -3.16 5.94 -21.11
N TYR A 55 -1.99 5.31 -20.95
CA TYR A 55 -1.44 4.98 -19.62
C TYR A 55 -1.24 6.22 -18.75
N GLY A 56 -0.70 7.31 -19.32
CA GLY A 56 -0.54 8.58 -18.62
C GLY A 56 -1.88 9.18 -18.18
N ILE A 57 -2.90 9.14 -19.05
CA ILE A 57 -4.25 9.62 -18.71
C ILE A 57 -4.89 8.76 -17.61
N VAL A 58 -4.84 7.42 -17.73
CA VAL A 58 -5.42 6.51 -16.73
C VAL A 58 -4.73 6.68 -15.39
N LEU A 59 -3.40 6.76 -15.37
CA LEU A 59 -2.64 7.02 -14.16
C LEU A 59 -2.98 8.38 -13.56
N GLY A 60 -3.00 9.44 -14.38
CA GLY A 60 -3.37 10.80 -13.94
C GLY A 60 -4.80 10.86 -13.39
N ALA A 61 -5.75 10.20 -14.06
CA ALA A 61 -7.13 10.10 -13.59
C ALA A 61 -7.21 9.34 -12.26
N ALA A 62 -6.53 8.19 -12.14
CA ALA A 62 -6.47 7.43 -10.89
C ALA A 62 -5.89 8.26 -9.74
N LEU A 63 -4.83 9.02 -10.02
CA LEU A 63 -4.20 9.92 -9.06
C LEU A 63 -5.13 11.08 -8.65
N CYS A 64 -5.84 11.70 -9.60
CA CYS A 64 -6.84 12.72 -9.30
C CYS A 64 -8.00 12.17 -8.46
N ILE A 65 -8.42 10.92 -8.71
CA ILE A 65 -9.43 10.23 -7.93
C ILE A 65 -8.97 10.06 -6.48
N ILE A 66 -7.79 9.51 -6.30
CA ILE A 66 -7.21 9.27 -4.99
C ILE A 66 -7.12 10.60 -4.23
N PHE A 67 -6.62 11.66 -4.85
CA PHE A 67 -6.51 12.99 -4.24
C PHE A 67 -7.89 13.56 -3.88
N THR A 68 -8.88 13.45 -4.78
CA THR A 68 -10.25 13.92 -4.52
C THR A 68 -10.90 13.15 -3.37
N LEU A 69 -10.78 11.83 -3.34
CA LEU A 69 -11.30 11.00 -2.25
C LEU A 69 -10.61 11.30 -0.92
N MET A 70 -9.30 11.53 -0.93
CA MET A 70 -8.56 11.99 0.25
C MET A 70 -9.09 13.32 0.76
N SER A 71 -9.23 14.30 -0.13
CA SER A 71 -9.70 15.65 0.23
C SER A 71 -11.13 15.63 0.74
N LEU A 72 -12.01 14.80 0.16
CA LEU A 72 -13.39 14.63 0.62
C LEU A 72 -13.49 13.92 1.97
N THR A 73 -12.69 12.87 2.17
CA THR A 73 -12.59 12.18 3.46
C THR A 73 -12.09 13.14 4.53
N LEU A 74 -11.11 13.97 4.20
CA LEU A 74 -10.56 15.00 5.02
C LEU A 74 -11.63 16.03 5.41
N ALA A 75 -12.38 16.57 4.42
CA ALA A 75 -13.45 17.52 4.64
C ALA A 75 -14.54 16.96 5.59
N ARG A 76 -14.90 15.68 5.42
CA ARG A 76 -15.84 14.96 6.28
C ARG A 76 -15.40 14.94 7.75
N TYR A 77 -14.11 14.64 7.99
CA TYR A 77 -13.56 14.62 9.34
C TYR A 77 -13.46 16.03 9.96
N VAL A 78 -13.13 17.05 9.15
CA VAL A 78 -13.12 18.47 9.58
C VAL A 78 -14.50 18.88 10.08
N ILE A 79 -15.53 18.61 9.30
CA ILE A 79 -16.89 19.08 9.58
C ILE A 79 -17.50 18.35 10.80
N LYS A 80 -17.17 17.07 10.99
CA LYS A 80 -17.60 16.31 12.17
C LYS A 80 -16.86 16.69 13.46
N GLY A 81 -16.00 17.71 13.44
CA GLY A 81 -15.25 18.18 14.62
C GLY A 81 -14.27 17.14 15.18
N ARG A 82 -14.00 16.07 14.42
CA ARG A 82 -13.13 14.96 14.81
C ARG A 82 -11.67 15.21 14.47
N ILE A 83 -11.36 16.41 13.95
CA ILE A 83 -10.01 16.73 13.50
C ILE A 83 -9.26 17.44 14.58
N THR A 84 -8.21 16.78 14.99
CA THR A 84 -7.14 17.33 15.77
C THR A 84 -5.99 17.78 14.86
N TYR A 85 -5.14 18.60 15.40
CA TYR A 85 -3.86 19.00 14.81
C TYR A 85 -3.03 17.79 14.29
N THR A 86 -3.04 16.67 15.02
CA THR A 86 -2.41 15.41 14.64
C THR A 86 -2.89 14.87 13.29
N PHE A 87 -4.19 14.94 13.05
CA PHE A 87 -4.78 14.46 11.80
C PHE A 87 -4.30 15.27 10.59
N TRP A 88 -4.31 16.59 10.70
CA TRP A 88 -3.84 17.48 9.62
C TRP A 88 -2.40 17.23 9.25
N LEU A 89 -1.53 17.08 10.23
CA LEU A 89 -0.12 16.81 9.98
C LEU A 89 0.10 15.43 9.33
N THR A 90 -0.66 14.43 9.74
CA THR A 90 -0.52 13.07 9.16
C THR A 90 -1.04 13.03 7.72
N ILE A 91 -2.15 13.71 7.43
CA ILE A 91 -2.64 13.83 6.05
C ILE A 91 -1.71 14.67 5.20
N GLY A 92 -1.16 15.77 5.73
CA GLY A 92 -0.13 16.53 5.06
C GLY A 92 1.06 15.69 4.63
N LEU A 93 1.47 14.71 5.46
CA LEU A 93 2.51 13.73 5.07
C LEU A 93 2.08 12.89 3.87
N MET A 94 0.84 12.42 3.85
CA MET A 94 0.32 11.61 2.74
C MET A 94 0.22 12.42 1.44
N GLU A 95 -0.33 13.62 1.51
CA GLU A 95 -0.42 14.54 0.35
C GLU A 95 0.97 14.87 -0.19
N TYR A 96 1.91 15.14 0.69
CA TYR A 96 3.29 15.40 0.35
C TYR A 96 3.94 14.20 -0.35
N ALA A 97 3.82 12.99 0.23
CA ALA A 97 4.33 11.75 -0.36
C ALA A 97 3.78 11.54 -1.78
N PHE A 98 2.51 11.88 -1.98
CA PHE A 98 1.81 11.76 -3.23
C PHE A 98 2.31 12.76 -4.29
N VAL A 99 2.43 14.03 -3.93
CA VAL A 99 2.99 15.08 -4.81
C VAL A 99 4.41 14.72 -5.22
N PHE A 100 5.24 14.26 -4.27
CA PHE A 100 6.60 13.81 -4.56
C PHE A 100 6.65 12.62 -5.51
N ALA A 101 5.75 11.65 -5.35
CA ALA A 101 5.66 10.50 -6.25
C ALA A 101 5.33 10.93 -7.69
N ILE A 102 4.39 11.89 -7.85
CA ILE A 102 4.05 12.45 -9.16
C ILE A 102 5.25 13.17 -9.78
N VAL A 103 5.89 14.07 -9.04
CA VAL A 103 7.05 14.83 -9.53
C VAL A 103 8.21 13.90 -9.87
N ALA A 104 8.49 12.90 -9.04
CA ALA A 104 9.49 11.88 -9.30
C ALA A 104 9.20 11.10 -10.57
N TYR A 105 7.93 10.70 -10.78
CA TYR A 105 7.49 10.03 -11.99
C TYR A 105 7.73 10.90 -13.24
N VAL A 106 7.31 12.17 -13.22
CA VAL A 106 7.49 13.11 -14.33
C VAL A 106 8.95 13.30 -14.64
N LEU A 107 9.80 13.55 -13.64
CA LEU A 107 11.25 13.73 -13.82
C LEU A 107 11.90 12.47 -14.40
N SER A 108 11.48 11.28 -13.95
CA SER A 108 11.94 10.00 -14.48
C SER A 108 11.50 9.77 -15.92
N ALA A 109 10.24 10.04 -16.24
CA ALA A 109 9.67 9.89 -17.58
C ALA A 109 10.32 10.85 -18.59
N CYS A 110 10.64 12.06 -18.15
CA CYS A 110 11.35 13.07 -18.95
C CYS A 110 12.87 12.85 -19.00
N LYS A 111 13.39 11.78 -18.36
CA LYS A 111 14.84 11.46 -18.27
C LYS A 111 15.70 12.63 -17.76
N VAL A 112 15.16 13.42 -16.83
CA VAL A 112 15.84 14.60 -16.27
C VAL A 112 16.96 14.15 -15.32
N LYS A 113 18.18 14.67 -15.49
CA LYS A 113 19.35 14.33 -14.63
C LYS A 113 19.10 14.61 -13.13
N ALA A 114 18.21 15.55 -12.81
CA ALA A 114 17.83 15.91 -11.45
C ALA A 114 16.93 14.84 -10.75
N PHE A 115 16.48 13.78 -11.45
CA PHE A 115 15.61 12.75 -10.85
C PHE A 115 16.22 12.08 -9.62
N LYS A 116 17.49 11.61 -9.72
CA LYS A 116 18.14 10.89 -8.60
C LYS A 116 18.30 11.76 -7.36
N PRO A 117 18.91 12.98 -7.43
CA PRO A 117 19.03 13.83 -6.26
C PRO A 117 17.67 14.29 -5.71
N PHE A 118 16.69 14.55 -6.57
CA PHE A 118 15.33 14.87 -6.15
C PHE A 118 14.70 13.71 -5.38
N ALA A 119 14.76 12.48 -5.89
CA ALA A 119 14.18 11.31 -5.22
C ALA A 119 14.83 11.07 -3.85
N ILE A 120 16.15 11.19 -3.73
CA ILE A 120 16.87 11.06 -2.45
C ILE A 120 16.40 12.13 -1.47
N ALA A 121 16.36 13.41 -1.89
CA ALA A 121 15.91 14.52 -1.05
C ALA A 121 14.45 14.34 -0.60
N ALA A 122 13.58 13.91 -1.50
CA ALA A 122 12.17 13.66 -1.22
C ALA A 122 11.99 12.56 -0.17
N VAL A 123 12.70 11.44 -0.32
CA VAL A 123 12.64 10.32 0.65
C VAL A 123 13.22 10.76 2.00
N ALA A 124 14.35 11.48 2.02
CA ALA A 124 14.93 12.00 3.24
C ALA A 124 13.98 12.96 3.98
N PHE A 125 13.29 13.83 3.23
CA PHE A 125 12.29 14.72 3.79
C PHE A 125 11.10 13.95 4.35
N LEU A 126 10.55 12.95 3.64
CA LEU A 126 9.46 12.13 4.13
C LEU A 126 9.82 11.40 5.42
N ILE A 127 11.04 10.84 5.49
CA ILE A 127 11.54 10.19 6.71
C ILE A 127 11.64 11.22 7.85
N GLY A 128 12.27 12.37 7.60
CA GLY A 128 12.42 13.44 8.60
C GLY A 128 11.05 13.93 9.11
N TYR A 129 10.12 14.18 8.20
CA TYR A 129 8.76 14.59 8.56
C TYR A 129 8.01 13.51 9.37
N SER A 130 8.16 12.23 9.00
CA SER A 130 7.60 11.12 9.76
C SER A 130 8.16 11.05 11.19
N ILE A 131 9.46 11.26 11.35
CA ILE A 131 10.10 11.31 12.68
C ILE A 131 9.56 12.49 13.49
N ILE A 132 9.43 13.66 12.89
CA ILE A 132 8.85 14.84 13.53
C ILE A 132 7.41 14.56 13.99
N LEU A 133 6.58 13.94 13.14
CA LEU A 133 5.22 13.57 13.52
C LEU A 133 5.20 12.63 14.72
N ILE A 134 6.03 11.59 14.71
CA ILE A 134 6.06 10.57 15.76
C ILE A 134 6.53 11.17 17.10
N VAL A 135 7.53 12.06 17.07
CA VAL A 135 8.18 12.58 18.27
C VAL A 135 7.41 13.76 18.87
N PHE A 136 6.92 14.68 18.04
CA PHE A 136 6.40 15.97 18.51
C PHE A 136 4.87 16.09 18.47
N VAL A 137 4.18 15.24 17.71
CA VAL A 137 2.72 15.34 17.63
C VAL A 137 2.08 14.44 18.70
N PRO A 138 1.32 15.00 19.63
CA PRO A 138 0.69 14.25 20.71
C PRO A 138 -0.44 13.35 20.18
N ALA A 139 -0.81 12.35 20.96
CA ALA A 139 -2.02 11.58 20.71
C ALA A 139 -3.26 12.50 20.72
N LYS A 140 -4.28 12.11 19.97
CA LYS A 140 -5.55 12.86 19.84
C LYS A 140 -6.19 13.17 21.18
N GLU A 141 -6.16 12.20 22.09
CA GLU A 141 -6.71 12.30 23.44
C GLU A 141 -5.79 11.57 24.42
N GLU A 142 -5.85 11.91 25.69
CA GLU A 142 -5.10 11.24 26.78
C GLU A 142 -5.28 9.71 26.73
N TYR A 143 -6.50 9.30 26.42
CA TYR A 143 -6.91 7.90 26.30
C TYR A 143 -6.11 7.08 25.26
N TYR A 144 -5.59 7.71 24.22
CA TYR A 144 -4.80 7.06 23.16
C TYR A 144 -3.29 7.26 23.33
N LYS A 145 -2.85 7.81 24.45
CA LYS A 145 -1.43 7.80 24.76
C LYS A 145 -0.95 6.37 24.98
N PRO A 146 0.25 6.03 24.49
CA PRO A 146 0.77 4.69 24.70
C PRO A 146 0.87 4.34 26.19
N SER A 147 0.42 3.16 26.58
CA SER A 147 0.54 2.64 27.96
C SER A 147 1.98 2.57 28.45
N SER A 148 2.93 2.40 27.54
CA SER A 148 4.38 2.50 27.78
C SER A 148 5.07 3.04 26.51
N SER A 149 5.45 4.31 26.50
CA SER A 149 6.11 4.94 25.35
C SER A 149 7.43 4.28 24.99
N THR A 150 8.26 3.93 25.96
CA THR A 150 9.57 3.31 25.72
C THR A 150 9.45 1.96 25.01
N LEU A 151 8.58 1.07 25.51
CA LEU A 151 8.36 -0.24 24.88
C LEU A 151 7.69 -0.10 23.52
N TYR A 152 6.72 0.78 23.40
CA TYR A 152 6.00 1.04 22.16
C TYR A 152 6.93 1.46 21.01
N TYR A 153 7.69 2.52 21.23
CA TYR A 153 8.62 3.00 20.19
C TYR A 153 9.81 2.06 20.00
N GLY A 154 10.27 1.39 21.06
CA GLY A 154 11.34 0.38 20.98
C GLY A 154 10.94 -0.82 20.12
N LEU A 155 9.76 -1.40 20.33
CA LEU A 155 9.26 -2.53 19.53
C LEU A 155 8.93 -2.10 18.10
N SER A 156 8.42 -0.90 17.91
CA SER A 156 8.19 -0.35 16.58
C SER A 156 9.49 -0.17 15.79
N ALA A 157 10.53 0.35 16.43
CA ALA A 157 11.86 0.48 15.82
C ALA A 157 12.48 -0.90 15.53
N ALA A 158 12.30 -1.88 16.40
CA ALA A 158 12.76 -3.26 16.17
C ALA A 158 12.05 -3.88 14.96
N LEU A 159 10.74 -3.69 14.82
CA LEU A 159 9.97 -4.15 13.66
C LEU A 159 10.51 -3.52 12.37
N ILE A 160 10.71 -2.21 12.33
CA ILE A 160 11.26 -1.49 11.18
C ILE A 160 12.67 -2.00 10.85
N ALA A 161 13.51 -2.24 11.85
CA ALA A 161 14.84 -2.79 11.65
C ALA A 161 14.80 -4.20 11.02
N VAL A 162 13.90 -5.08 11.49
CA VAL A 162 13.69 -6.41 10.89
C VAL A 162 13.21 -6.29 9.43
N MET A 163 12.26 -5.41 9.15
CA MET A 163 11.80 -5.14 7.77
C MET A 163 12.96 -4.67 6.89
N ALA A 164 13.78 -3.76 7.37
CA ALA A 164 14.95 -3.26 6.64
C ALA A 164 15.96 -4.38 6.38
N VAL A 165 16.27 -5.22 7.37
CA VAL A 165 17.17 -6.36 7.21
C VAL A 165 16.64 -7.33 6.15
N LEU A 166 15.37 -7.70 6.18
CA LEU A 166 14.78 -8.59 5.19
C LEU A 166 14.81 -7.98 3.77
N ALA A 167 14.51 -6.68 3.64
CA ALA A 167 14.59 -5.99 2.37
C ALA A 167 16.03 -5.93 1.83
N LEU A 168 17.00 -5.59 2.69
CA LEU A 168 18.41 -5.46 2.31
C LEU A 168 19.07 -6.81 1.99
N THR A 169 18.72 -7.86 2.73
CA THR A 169 19.23 -9.21 2.49
C THR A 169 18.61 -9.89 1.28
N SER A 170 17.50 -9.37 0.75
CA SER A 170 16.92 -9.90 -0.51
C SER A 170 17.93 -9.83 -1.66
N LYS A 171 18.06 -10.93 -2.39
CA LYS A 171 18.95 -10.99 -3.56
C LYS A 171 18.48 -10.14 -4.75
N SER A 172 17.21 -9.73 -4.75
CA SER A 172 16.64 -8.95 -5.84
C SER A 172 17.28 -7.56 -5.93
N LYS A 173 17.66 -7.17 -7.15
CA LYS A 173 18.07 -5.80 -7.43
C LYS A 173 16.85 -4.87 -7.28
N PHE A 174 17.09 -3.65 -6.78
CA PHE A 174 16.07 -2.62 -6.74
C PHE A 174 16.00 -1.95 -8.11
N VAL A 175 15.01 -2.33 -8.89
CA VAL A 175 14.89 -1.89 -10.28
C VAL A 175 13.47 -1.44 -10.57
N HIS A 176 13.34 -0.23 -11.08
CA HIS A 176 12.10 0.33 -11.58
C HIS A 176 12.13 0.41 -13.10
N THR A 177 11.52 -0.57 -13.74
CA THR A 177 11.21 -0.52 -15.16
C THR A 177 9.75 -0.08 -15.34
N THR A 178 9.40 0.45 -16.50
CA THR A 178 7.99 0.74 -16.85
C THR A 178 7.10 -0.47 -16.61
N LYS A 179 7.62 -1.66 -16.91
CA LYS A 179 6.92 -2.93 -16.70
C LYS A 179 6.65 -3.21 -15.23
N SER A 180 7.68 -3.12 -14.37
CA SER A 180 7.51 -3.35 -12.92
C SER A 180 6.54 -2.37 -12.29
N ILE A 181 6.54 -1.10 -12.71
CA ILE A 181 5.59 -0.08 -12.25
C ILE A 181 4.17 -0.41 -12.71
N THR A 182 3.98 -0.86 -13.97
CA THR A 182 2.66 -1.26 -14.48
C THR A 182 2.10 -2.46 -13.70
N TYR A 183 2.92 -3.47 -13.42
CA TYR A 183 2.52 -4.61 -12.58
C TYR A 183 2.21 -4.18 -11.14
N ALA A 184 3.00 -3.27 -10.56
CA ALA A 184 2.70 -2.71 -9.23
C ALA A 184 1.33 -2.05 -9.19
N ALA A 185 1.03 -1.18 -10.17
CA ALA A 185 -0.26 -0.50 -10.28
C ALA A 185 -1.43 -1.48 -10.44
N ALA A 186 -1.28 -2.51 -11.30
CA ALA A 186 -2.27 -3.55 -11.47
C ALA A 186 -2.50 -4.37 -10.17
N CYS A 187 -1.41 -4.74 -9.48
CA CYS A 187 -1.50 -5.47 -8.22
C CYS A 187 -2.14 -4.62 -7.12
N LEU A 188 -1.79 -3.32 -7.01
CA LEU A 188 -2.40 -2.39 -6.07
C LEU A 188 -3.91 -2.25 -6.32
N ALA A 189 -4.31 -2.02 -7.58
CA ALA A 189 -5.71 -1.90 -7.96
C ALA A 189 -6.51 -3.17 -7.67
N THR A 190 -5.97 -4.34 -8.02
CA THR A 190 -6.61 -5.64 -7.76
C THR A 190 -6.71 -5.91 -6.26
N SER A 191 -5.63 -5.68 -5.50
CA SER A 191 -5.63 -5.84 -4.04
C SER A 191 -6.66 -4.91 -3.39
N PHE A 192 -6.73 -3.66 -3.83
CA PHE A 192 -7.69 -2.70 -3.31
C PHE A 192 -9.13 -3.11 -3.64
N ALA A 193 -9.41 -3.56 -4.86
CA ALA A 193 -10.73 -4.07 -5.22
C ALA A 193 -11.13 -5.31 -4.41
N LEU A 194 -10.21 -6.27 -4.24
CA LEU A 194 -10.45 -7.48 -3.44
C LEU A 194 -10.65 -7.19 -1.95
N SER A 195 -10.11 -6.09 -1.42
CA SER A 195 -10.28 -5.72 -0.02
C SER A 195 -11.71 -5.31 0.36
N TYR A 196 -12.54 -5.00 -0.62
CA TYR A 196 -13.98 -4.79 -0.41
C TYR A 196 -14.77 -6.09 -0.28
N VAL A 197 -14.21 -7.23 -0.72
CA VAL A 197 -14.84 -8.54 -0.57
C VAL A 197 -14.40 -9.16 0.75
N LYS A 198 -15.17 -8.90 1.80
CA LYS A 198 -14.90 -9.36 3.17
C LYS A 198 -15.73 -10.60 3.48
N PHE A 199 -15.08 -11.68 3.92
CA PHE A 199 -15.76 -12.86 4.46
C PHE A 199 -16.19 -12.62 5.90
N PHE A 200 -15.41 -11.87 6.63
CA PHE A 200 -15.62 -11.61 8.04
C PHE A 200 -15.02 -10.25 8.42
N GLU A 201 -15.73 -9.48 9.25
CA GLU A 201 -15.32 -8.18 9.75
C GLU A 201 -15.44 -8.14 11.27
N LEU A 202 -14.38 -7.69 11.93
CA LEU A 202 -14.28 -7.53 13.37
C LEU A 202 -14.74 -6.13 13.80
N PRO A 203 -15.25 -5.95 15.04
CA PRO A 203 -15.82 -4.69 15.49
C PRO A 203 -14.88 -3.47 15.40
N GLN A 204 -13.56 -3.67 15.56
CA GLN A 204 -12.55 -2.60 15.48
C GLN A 204 -11.91 -2.49 14.08
N GLY A 205 -12.51 -3.06 13.03
CA GLY A 205 -12.10 -2.89 11.64
C GLY A 205 -11.16 -3.95 11.08
N GLY A 206 -10.72 -4.93 11.89
CA GLY A 206 -10.00 -6.10 11.36
C GLY A 206 -10.92 -6.91 10.44
N SER A 207 -10.41 -7.43 9.32
CA SER A 207 -11.22 -8.21 8.39
C SER A 207 -10.42 -9.31 7.71
N VAL A 208 -11.09 -10.41 7.41
CA VAL A 208 -10.60 -11.48 6.53
C VAL A 208 -11.21 -11.27 5.15
N THR A 209 -10.37 -11.14 4.15
CA THR A 209 -10.76 -10.78 2.78
C THR A 209 -10.56 -11.93 1.80
N LEU A 210 -11.06 -11.78 0.58
CA LEU A 210 -10.83 -12.73 -0.52
C LEU A 210 -9.38 -12.61 -1.04
N ALA A 211 -8.40 -13.03 -0.22
CA ALA A 211 -6.98 -13.00 -0.55
C ALA A 211 -6.50 -11.62 -1.07
N SER A 212 -7.02 -10.51 -0.51
CA SER A 212 -6.74 -9.16 -1.04
C SER A 212 -5.27 -8.80 -1.08
N VAL A 213 -4.43 -9.36 -0.20
CA VAL A 213 -2.99 -9.10 -0.16
C VAL A 213 -2.18 -10.02 -1.11
N LEU A 214 -2.80 -11.03 -1.73
CA LEU A 214 -2.14 -11.95 -2.65
C LEU A 214 -1.47 -11.27 -3.84
N PRO A 215 -2.11 -10.32 -4.56
CA PRO A 215 -1.46 -9.67 -5.70
C PRO A 215 -0.17 -8.93 -5.30
N ILE A 216 -0.14 -8.29 -4.11
CA ILE A 216 1.06 -7.61 -3.60
C ILE A 216 2.15 -8.61 -3.22
N MET A 217 1.79 -9.74 -2.60
CA MET A 217 2.75 -10.79 -2.29
C MET A 217 3.33 -11.44 -3.55
N LEU A 218 2.51 -11.67 -4.58
CA LEU A 218 2.98 -12.15 -5.88
C LEU A 218 3.88 -11.12 -6.57
N TYR A 219 3.50 -9.84 -6.53
CA TYR A 219 4.35 -8.77 -7.04
C TYR A 219 5.73 -8.77 -6.35
N SER A 220 5.75 -8.86 -5.02
CA SER A 220 6.98 -8.97 -4.24
C SER A 220 7.78 -10.22 -4.63
N TYR A 221 7.11 -11.34 -4.82
CA TYR A 221 7.75 -12.59 -5.26
C TYR A 221 8.36 -12.47 -6.66
N ILE A 222 7.71 -11.76 -7.59
CA ILE A 222 8.16 -11.59 -8.97
C ILE A 222 9.29 -10.56 -9.08
N PHE A 223 9.12 -9.39 -8.48
CA PHE A 223 10.01 -8.24 -8.64
C PHE A 223 10.94 -7.98 -7.43
N GLY A 224 10.85 -8.85 -6.42
CA GLY A 224 11.69 -8.83 -5.23
C GLY A 224 11.15 -8.01 -4.08
N ALA A 225 11.65 -8.31 -2.87
CA ALA A 225 11.15 -7.74 -1.62
C ALA A 225 11.34 -6.22 -1.51
N LYS A 226 12.36 -5.64 -2.14
CA LYS A 226 12.57 -4.18 -2.12
C LYS A 226 11.46 -3.43 -2.86
N ASN A 227 11.09 -3.92 -4.05
CA ASN A 227 9.99 -3.37 -4.84
C ASN A 227 8.63 -3.68 -4.17
N GLY A 228 8.51 -4.90 -3.62
CA GLY A 228 7.33 -5.34 -2.88
C GLY A 228 7.08 -4.48 -1.63
N LEU A 229 8.13 -4.13 -0.88
CA LEU A 229 8.02 -3.26 0.29
C LEU A 229 7.37 -1.91 -0.06
N ILE A 230 7.84 -1.26 -1.13
CA ILE A 230 7.24 0.00 -1.59
C ILE A 230 5.78 -0.19 -1.99
N CYS A 231 5.49 -1.25 -2.75
CA CYS A 231 4.12 -1.58 -3.15
C CYS A 231 3.22 -1.81 -1.93
N GLY A 232 3.71 -2.53 -0.92
CA GLY A 232 3.01 -2.75 0.35
C GLY A 232 2.78 -1.47 1.15
N LEU A 233 3.80 -0.60 1.27
CA LEU A 233 3.65 0.71 1.91
C LEU A 233 2.56 1.55 1.24
N LEU A 234 2.54 1.62 -0.10
CA LEU A 234 1.52 2.32 -0.87
C LEU A 234 0.13 1.70 -0.67
N TYR A 235 0.05 0.37 -0.61
CA TYR A 235 -1.21 -0.31 -0.33
C TYR A 235 -1.74 0.00 1.07
N GLY A 236 -0.86 0.08 2.08
CA GLY A 236 -1.23 0.53 3.42
C GLY A 236 -1.85 1.93 3.43
N MET A 237 -1.33 2.85 2.61
CA MET A 237 -1.93 4.16 2.42
C MET A 237 -3.36 4.08 1.82
N LEU A 238 -3.56 3.22 0.81
CA LEU A 238 -4.88 2.98 0.23
C LEU A 238 -5.86 2.38 1.25
N GLN A 239 -5.39 1.46 2.10
CA GLN A 239 -6.20 0.86 3.17
C GLN A 239 -6.61 1.89 4.23
N PHE A 240 -5.72 2.81 4.60
CA PHE A 240 -6.08 3.93 5.45
C PHE A 240 -7.18 4.79 4.83
N MET A 241 -7.11 5.07 3.54
CA MET A 241 -8.15 5.83 2.84
C MET A 241 -9.51 5.12 2.81
N GLN A 242 -9.51 3.79 2.75
CA GLN A 242 -10.72 2.99 2.74
C GLN A 242 -11.44 3.01 4.10
N SER A 243 -10.68 2.91 5.20
CA SER A 243 -11.22 2.86 6.57
C SER A 243 -10.26 3.56 7.54
N PRO A 244 -10.29 4.91 7.59
CA PRO A 244 -9.32 5.67 8.34
C PRO A 244 -9.57 5.60 9.84
N VAL A 245 -8.58 5.10 10.58
CA VAL A 245 -8.51 5.15 12.03
C VAL A 245 -7.20 5.82 12.42
N LEU A 246 -7.27 7.01 13.02
CA LEU A 246 -6.11 7.79 13.40
C LEU A 246 -6.29 8.39 14.78
N TYR A 247 -5.56 7.87 15.75
CA TYR A 247 -5.54 8.36 17.11
C TYR A 247 -4.20 8.97 17.51
N GLN A 248 -3.11 8.45 16.90
CA GLN A 248 -1.77 8.99 17.05
C GLN A 248 -0.87 8.57 15.86
N PRO A 249 0.20 9.34 15.56
CA PRO A 249 0.99 9.14 14.35
C PRO A 249 1.61 7.75 14.22
N MET A 250 2.24 7.22 15.28
CA MET A 250 2.89 5.90 15.20
C MET A 250 1.89 4.75 15.04
N GLN A 251 0.67 4.87 15.61
CA GLN A 251 -0.42 3.93 15.40
C GLN A 251 -0.81 3.88 13.91
N PHE A 252 -0.92 5.05 13.27
CA PHE A 252 -1.17 5.10 11.83
C PHE A 252 -0.10 4.32 11.04
N PHE A 253 1.18 4.53 11.35
CA PHE A 253 2.25 3.81 10.66
C PHE A 253 2.16 2.29 10.90
N LEU A 254 1.92 1.86 12.12
CA LEU A 254 1.84 0.44 12.48
C LEU A 254 0.64 -0.27 11.85
N ASP A 255 -0.53 0.38 11.81
CA ASP A 255 -1.76 -0.26 11.34
C ASP A 255 -1.90 -0.25 9.82
N TYR A 256 -1.24 0.69 9.14
CA TYR A 256 -1.38 0.83 7.70
C TYR A 256 -0.06 0.68 6.95
N PRO A 257 0.81 1.69 6.79
CA PRO A 257 1.99 1.53 5.92
C PRO A 257 2.91 0.39 6.34
N LEU A 258 3.25 0.27 7.61
CA LEU A 258 4.18 -0.77 8.07
C LEU A 258 3.56 -2.16 8.00
N ALA A 259 2.29 -2.33 8.45
CA ALA A 259 1.61 -3.61 8.38
C ALA A 259 1.57 -4.18 6.96
N PHE A 260 1.20 -3.35 5.99
CA PHE A 260 1.15 -3.78 4.59
C PHE A 260 2.52 -3.74 3.91
N GLY A 261 3.45 -2.91 4.36
CA GLY A 261 4.86 -2.99 4.00
C GLY A 261 5.47 -4.35 4.34
N CYS A 262 5.13 -4.92 5.50
CA CYS A 262 5.51 -6.28 5.88
C CYS A 262 5.04 -7.31 4.84
N ILE A 263 3.80 -7.19 4.35
CA ILE A 263 3.25 -8.04 3.28
C ILE A 263 4.09 -7.95 2.00
N GLY A 264 4.58 -6.76 1.68
CA GLY A 264 5.46 -6.52 0.55
C GLY A 264 6.84 -7.18 0.65
N LEU A 265 7.21 -7.75 1.79
CA LEU A 265 8.47 -8.48 1.96
C LEU A 265 8.40 -9.96 1.55
N CYS A 266 7.25 -10.49 1.13
CA CYS A 266 7.04 -11.91 0.81
C CYS A 266 8.12 -12.50 -0.12
N GLY A 267 8.65 -11.70 -1.06
CA GLY A 267 9.68 -12.13 -2.02
C GLY A 267 11.11 -12.19 -1.47
N PHE A 268 11.37 -12.03 -0.17
CA PHE A 268 12.74 -11.95 0.36
C PHE A 268 13.55 -13.25 0.20
N LEU A 269 12.88 -14.40 0.10
CA LEU A 269 13.52 -15.71 -0.10
C LEU A 269 13.66 -16.13 -1.55
N ARG A 270 13.15 -15.36 -2.51
CA ARG A 270 13.18 -15.75 -3.90
C ARG A 270 14.59 -16.10 -4.39
N GLY A 271 14.71 -17.27 -5.04
CA GLY A 271 15.96 -17.80 -5.56
C GLY A 271 16.94 -18.27 -4.49
N ARG A 272 16.49 -18.49 -3.25
CA ARG A 272 17.31 -19.03 -2.15
C ARG A 272 17.10 -20.53 -1.90
N ILE A 273 15.89 -21.01 -2.15
CA ILE A 273 15.54 -22.44 -1.99
C ILE A 273 15.50 -23.05 -3.40
N LYS A 274 16.44 -23.93 -3.69
CA LYS A 274 16.61 -24.51 -5.03
C LYS A 274 15.30 -25.04 -5.62
N ASN A 275 14.78 -24.35 -6.63
CA ASN A 275 13.69 -24.76 -7.55
C ASN A 275 12.31 -25.10 -6.94
N ILE A 276 12.02 -24.66 -5.71
CA ILE A 276 10.72 -24.91 -5.07
C ILE A 276 9.98 -23.60 -4.87
N ALA A 277 9.58 -22.95 -5.98
CA ALA A 277 8.87 -21.67 -5.98
C ALA A 277 7.65 -21.61 -5.02
N PRO A 278 6.78 -22.65 -4.94
CA PRO A 278 5.68 -22.63 -3.99
C PRO A 278 6.13 -22.60 -2.52
N LEU A 279 7.25 -23.26 -2.19
CA LEU A 279 7.78 -23.26 -0.82
C LEU A 279 8.40 -21.91 -0.45
N GLU A 280 9.16 -21.29 -1.35
CA GLU A 280 9.72 -19.96 -1.16
C GLU A 280 8.61 -18.93 -0.90
N PHE A 281 7.54 -18.99 -1.72
CA PHE A 281 6.37 -18.12 -1.55
C PHE A 281 5.67 -18.38 -0.22
N ALA A 282 5.41 -19.63 0.14
CA ALA A 282 4.72 -19.99 1.37
C ALA A 282 5.48 -19.51 2.62
N ILE A 283 6.79 -19.76 2.68
CA ILE A 283 7.63 -19.28 3.80
C ILE A 283 7.65 -17.75 3.81
N GLY A 284 7.81 -17.11 2.65
CA GLY A 284 7.75 -15.67 2.52
C GLY A 284 6.43 -15.08 3.02
N ALA A 285 5.31 -15.70 2.69
CA ALA A 285 3.97 -15.31 3.12
C ALA A 285 3.78 -15.48 4.64
N VAL A 286 4.26 -16.59 5.22
CA VAL A 286 4.22 -16.81 6.67
C VAL A 286 5.02 -15.75 7.41
N VAL A 287 6.27 -15.49 7.01
CA VAL A 287 7.13 -14.48 7.65
C VAL A 287 6.49 -13.09 7.53
N SER A 288 6.02 -12.72 6.35
CA SER A 288 5.34 -11.46 6.10
C SER A 288 4.07 -11.31 6.93
N GLY A 289 3.30 -12.39 7.07
CA GLY A 289 2.11 -12.44 7.92
C GLY A 289 2.42 -12.26 9.40
N ILE A 290 3.48 -12.90 9.90
CA ILE A 290 3.94 -12.75 11.28
C ILE A 290 4.37 -11.30 11.56
N LEU A 291 5.08 -10.65 10.63
CA LEU A 291 5.49 -9.26 10.80
C LEU A 291 4.28 -8.31 10.76
N ARG A 292 3.31 -8.54 9.88
CA ARG A 292 2.04 -7.79 9.87
C ARG A 292 1.29 -7.98 11.18
N PHE A 293 1.17 -9.21 11.66
CA PHE A 293 0.56 -9.52 12.94
C PHE A 293 1.26 -8.78 14.09
N ALA A 294 2.61 -8.82 14.14
CA ALA A 294 3.38 -8.09 15.15
C ALA A 294 3.12 -6.58 15.10
N SER A 295 3.03 -5.99 13.90
CA SER A 295 2.69 -4.58 13.72
C SER A 295 1.36 -4.20 14.36
N HIS A 296 0.31 -4.96 14.05
CA HIS A 296 -1.01 -4.76 14.63
C HIS A 296 -1.05 -5.04 16.14
N VAL A 297 -0.33 -6.07 16.61
CA VAL A 297 -0.25 -6.38 18.06
C VAL A 297 0.40 -5.25 18.82
N ILE A 298 1.51 -4.68 18.33
CA ILE A 298 2.17 -3.53 18.96
C ILE A 298 1.19 -2.35 19.05
N SER A 299 0.48 -2.04 17.98
CA SER A 299 -0.54 -1.00 17.98
C SER A 299 -1.65 -1.30 19.01
N GLY A 300 -2.19 -2.50 19.01
CA GLY A 300 -3.27 -2.93 19.89
C GLY A 300 -2.90 -2.90 21.37
N VAL A 301 -1.72 -3.39 21.72
CA VAL A 301 -1.26 -3.45 23.14
C VAL A 301 -1.03 -2.07 23.72
N PHE A 302 -0.48 -1.14 22.95
CA PHE A 302 -0.02 0.13 23.49
C PHE A 302 -1.00 1.29 23.27
N VAL A 303 -1.82 1.25 22.24
CA VAL A 303 -2.76 2.33 21.89
C VAL A 303 -4.20 1.96 22.17
N PHE A 304 -4.58 0.71 21.86
CA PHE A 304 -5.94 0.23 22.05
C PHE A 304 -6.13 -0.62 23.31
N TYR A 305 -5.21 -0.52 24.28
CA TYR A 305 -5.22 -1.32 25.52
C TYR A 305 -6.50 -1.17 26.33
N THR A 306 -7.16 -0.04 26.24
CA THR A 306 -8.43 0.23 26.95
C THR A 306 -9.61 -0.61 26.40
N TYR A 307 -9.53 -1.08 25.15
CA TYR A 307 -10.52 -2.01 24.61
C TYR A 307 -10.40 -3.43 25.21
N ALA A 308 -9.33 -3.73 25.89
CA ALA A 308 -9.14 -5.01 26.58
C ALA A 308 -10.06 -5.17 27.82
N GLY A 309 -10.61 -4.06 28.36
CA GLY A 309 -11.39 -4.09 29.59
C GLY A 309 -10.58 -4.71 30.73
N ASP A 310 -11.13 -5.75 31.35
CA ASP A 310 -10.48 -6.51 32.43
C ASP A 310 -9.45 -7.54 31.93
N THR A 311 -9.36 -7.76 30.62
CA THR A 311 -8.42 -8.70 30.02
C THR A 311 -7.02 -8.08 29.91
N ASN A 312 -5.99 -8.88 30.04
CA ASN A 312 -4.62 -8.41 29.77
C ASN A 312 -4.50 -7.90 28.33
N PRO A 313 -3.99 -6.67 28.08
CA PRO A 313 -3.89 -6.07 26.75
C PRO A 313 -3.10 -6.92 25.73
N TRP A 314 -2.10 -7.67 26.18
CA TRP A 314 -1.35 -8.59 25.30
C TRP A 314 -2.22 -9.74 24.84
N ILE A 315 -2.95 -10.38 25.76
CA ILE A 315 -3.84 -11.50 25.43
C ILE A 315 -4.95 -11.00 24.48
N TYR A 316 -5.56 -9.85 24.79
CA TYR A 316 -6.58 -9.25 23.95
C TYR A 316 -6.05 -8.98 22.54
N SER A 317 -4.91 -8.28 22.43
CA SER A 317 -4.38 -7.88 21.12
C SER A 317 -3.88 -9.07 20.28
N LEU A 318 -3.25 -10.08 20.92
CA LEU A 318 -2.85 -11.31 20.24
C LEU A 318 -4.07 -12.07 19.70
N THR A 319 -5.12 -12.21 20.50
CA THR A 319 -6.35 -12.91 20.11
C THR A 319 -7.08 -12.14 19.02
N TYR A 320 -7.27 -10.82 19.21
CA TYR A 320 -7.94 -9.98 18.25
C TYR A 320 -7.28 -10.02 16.87
N ASN A 321 -5.97 -9.83 16.81
CA ASN A 321 -5.24 -9.76 15.54
C ASN A 321 -4.97 -11.13 14.89
N SER A 322 -5.35 -12.26 15.53
CA SER A 322 -5.15 -13.61 14.98
C SER A 322 -5.86 -13.84 13.63
N PHE A 323 -6.83 -13.01 13.25
CA PHE A 323 -7.47 -13.03 11.93
C PHE A 323 -6.46 -12.92 10.79
N VAL A 324 -5.30 -12.26 11.02
CA VAL A 324 -4.21 -12.15 10.03
C VAL A 324 -3.75 -13.53 9.56
N PHE A 325 -3.69 -14.51 10.46
CA PHE A 325 -3.26 -15.87 10.09
C PHE A 325 -4.27 -16.58 9.21
N VAL A 326 -5.57 -16.31 9.38
CA VAL A 326 -6.62 -16.84 8.51
C VAL A 326 -6.50 -16.24 7.11
N ASP A 327 -6.32 -14.91 7.02
CA ASP A 327 -6.11 -14.20 5.75
C ASP A 327 -4.87 -14.74 5.02
N ILE A 328 -3.75 -14.92 5.73
CA ILE A 328 -2.50 -15.47 5.17
C ILE A 328 -2.65 -16.93 4.74
N ALA A 329 -3.39 -17.75 5.47
CA ALA A 329 -3.63 -19.16 5.08
C ALA A 329 -4.37 -19.24 3.73
N ILE A 330 -5.39 -18.39 3.52
CA ILE A 330 -6.09 -18.29 2.24
C ILE A 330 -5.13 -17.86 1.13
N VAL A 331 -4.30 -16.85 1.38
CA VAL A 331 -3.30 -16.34 0.44
C VAL A 331 -2.29 -17.42 0.06
N ILE A 332 -1.80 -18.20 1.03
CA ILE A 332 -0.85 -19.30 0.79
C ILE A 332 -1.51 -20.37 -0.08
N ALA A 333 -2.73 -20.78 0.25
CA ALA A 333 -3.45 -21.82 -0.50
C ALA A 333 -3.62 -21.41 -1.98
N VAL A 334 -4.11 -20.20 -2.23
CA VAL A 334 -4.32 -19.67 -3.59
C VAL A 334 -2.97 -19.45 -4.30
N GLY A 335 -1.99 -18.87 -3.62
CA GLY A 335 -0.67 -18.59 -4.17
C GLY A 335 0.08 -19.87 -4.57
N ILE A 336 0.03 -20.92 -3.74
CA ILE A 336 0.60 -22.24 -4.07
C ILE A 336 -0.12 -22.82 -5.30
N ALA A 337 -1.45 -22.79 -5.34
CA ALA A 337 -2.21 -23.30 -6.48
C ALA A 337 -1.81 -22.61 -7.80
N LEU A 338 -1.64 -21.28 -7.78
CA LEU A 338 -1.16 -20.52 -8.93
C LEU A 338 0.28 -20.93 -9.32
N LEU A 339 1.19 -21.03 -8.34
CA LEU A 339 2.59 -21.37 -8.57
C LEU A 339 2.82 -22.84 -8.97
N LEU A 340 1.89 -23.73 -8.74
CA LEU A 340 1.90 -25.10 -9.27
C LEU A 340 1.56 -25.14 -10.77
N SER A 341 0.84 -24.16 -11.30
CA SER A 341 0.54 -24.03 -12.73
C SER A 341 1.80 -23.72 -13.53
N LYS A 342 2.16 -24.60 -14.46
CA LYS A 342 3.31 -24.42 -15.37
C LYS A 342 3.18 -23.14 -16.20
N SER A 343 1.97 -22.85 -16.70
CA SER A 343 1.69 -21.66 -17.50
C SER A 343 1.89 -20.38 -16.69
N PHE A 344 1.40 -20.34 -15.45
CA PHE A 344 1.56 -19.20 -14.57
C PHE A 344 3.02 -18.96 -14.18
N ARG A 345 3.76 -20.02 -13.85
CA ARG A 345 5.22 -19.91 -13.58
C ARG A 345 5.99 -19.33 -14.76
N LYS A 346 5.68 -19.79 -15.99
CA LYS A 346 6.33 -19.25 -17.19
C LYS A 346 6.07 -17.73 -17.36
N VAL A 347 4.84 -17.27 -17.06
CA VAL A 347 4.53 -15.82 -17.09
C VAL A 347 5.34 -15.05 -16.06
N ILE A 348 5.45 -15.58 -14.84
CA ILE A 348 6.24 -14.97 -13.75
C ILE A 348 7.74 -14.92 -14.11
N GLU A 349 8.30 -16.01 -14.59
CA GLU A 349 9.70 -16.11 -14.99
C GLU A 349 10.03 -15.13 -16.13
N ASN A 350 9.17 -15.03 -17.14
CA ASN A 350 9.33 -14.07 -18.23
C ASN A 350 9.26 -12.63 -17.71
N ALA A 351 8.28 -12.32 -16.84
CA ALA A 351 8.15 -10.98 -16.28
C ALA A 351 9.37 -10.56 -15.47
N ALA A 352 9.96 -11.50 -14.74
CA ALA A 352 11.14 -11.27 -13.94
C ALA A 352 12.41 -11.10 -14.76
N SER A 353 12.66 -12.02 -15.73
CA SER A 353 13.85 -11.96 -16.58
C SER A 353 13.88 -10.71 -17.47
N GLU A 354 12.76 -10.32 -18.04
CA GLU A 354 12.67 -9.07 -18.79
C GLU A 354 12.95 -7.82 -17.93
N ASN A 355 12.53 -7.83 -16.67
CA ASN A 355 12.83 -6.74 -15.75
C ASN A 355 14.33 -6.67 -15.42
N GLU A 356 14.98 -7.83 -15.24
CA GLU A 356 16.42 -7.91 -14.96
C GLU A 356 17.25 -7.46 -16.19
N ASN A 357 16.90 -7.90 -17.40
CA ASN A 357 17.58 -7.50 -18.63
C ASN A 357 17.47 -5.98 -18.87
N THR A 358 16.27 -5.42 -18.74
CA THR A 358 16.06 -3.97 -18.88
C THR A 358 16.85 -3.18 -17.84
N ALA A 359 17.05 -3.76 -16.65
CA ALA A 359 17.85 -3.16 -15.60
C ALA A 359 19.32 -3.10 -15.94
N GLU A 360 19.85 -4.16 -16.53
CA GLU A 360 21.25 -4.25 -16.97
C GLU A 360 21.54 -3.28 -18.13
N GLU A 361 20.65 -3.21 -19.11
CA GLU A 361 20.73 -2.23 -20.20
C GLU A 361 20.73 -0.77 -19.70
N ASN A 362 19.85 -0.44 -18.72
CA ASN A 362 19.79 0.91 -18.15
C ASN A 362 20.98 1.24 -17.23
N SER A 363 21.73 0.26 -16.75
CA SER A 363 22.93 0.46 -15.94
C SER A 363 24.21 0.58 -16.80
N ALA A 364 24.17 0.11 -18.05
CA ALA A 364 25.27 0.17 -19.01
C ALA A 364 25.29 1.46 -19.85
N ASN A 365 24.18 2.19 -19.88
CA ASN A 365 24.02 3.51 -20.51
C ASN A 365 24.03 4.62 -19.45
#